data_90200d306ced7a7806e8757f6be52e01
#
_entry.id   90200d306ced7a7806e8757f6be52e01
#
_cell.length_a   1.000
_cell.length_b   1.000
_cell.length_c   1.000
_cell.angle_alpha   90.00
_cell.angle_beta   90.00
_cell.angle_gamma   90.00
#
_symmetry.space_group_name_H-M   'P 1'
#
loop_
_entity.id
_entity.type
_entity.pdbx_description
1 polymer ?
#
loop_
_entity_poly.entity_id
_entity_poly.type
_entity_poly.pdbx_seq_one_letter_code
_entity_poly.pdbx_strand_id
1 'polypeptide(L)'
;MKVKINNILLEENKIYTTLQINRKPKIYMSVQEKEKYKNNLLTLLIVDPDAHYPSNPTEKYMLHNMVINNNEIIWRYKSPNPPQDSGPHRYMILLYKQSNPIKFDKPIAQRSKFDLESFVKKYKLKKVDEFIFLCRK
;
A
#
# COMPACT_ATOMS: atom_id res chain seq x y z
N MET A 1 -9.07 9.42 1.44
CA MET A 1 -7.68 9.96 1.37
C MET A 1 -7.40 10.56 0.01
N LYS A 2 -6.46 11.48 -0.04
CA LYS A 2 -5.91 12.02 -1.29
C LYS A 2 -4.46 11.59 -1.41
N VAL A 3 -4.02 11.28 -2.61
CA VAL A 3 -2.67 10.77 -2.88
C VAL A 3 -1.99 11.63 -3.94
N LYS A 4 -0.77 12.07 -3.63
CA LYS A 4 0.02 12.90 -4.54
C LYS A 4 1.41 12.28 -4.73
N ILE A 5 1.85 12.16 -5.98
CA ILE A 5 3.20 11.71 -6.32
C ILE A 5 3.77 12.68 -7.36
N ASN A 6 5.00 13.16 -7.16
CA ASN A 6 5.66 14.10 -8.11
C ASN A 6 4.80 15.31 -8.48
N ASN A 7 4.09 15.89 -7.52
CA ASN A 7 3.14 17.00 -7.76
C ASN A 7 1.91 16.62 -8.60
N ILE A 8 1.72 15.35 -8.92
CA ILE A 8 0.49 14.85 -9.56
C ILE A 8 -0.47 14.40 -8.47
N LEU A 9 -1.65 15.00 -8.42
CA LEU A 9 -2.75 14.50 -7.62
C LEU A 9 -3.36 13.31 -8.35
N LEU A 10 -3.21 12.10 -7.78
CA LEU A 10 -3.66 10.89 -8.44
C LEU A 10 -5.19 10.79 -8.44
N GLU A 11 -5.70 10.16 -9.47
CA GLU A 11 -7.11 9.79 -9.61
C GLU A 11 -7.25 8.28 -9.44
N GLU A 12 -8.30 7.85 -8.74
CA GLU A 12 -8.55 6.43 -8.54
C GLU A 12 -8.75 5.70 -9.87
N ASN A 13 -8.18 4.50 -9.96
CA ASN A 13 -8.27 3.61 -11.12
C ASN A 13 -7.67 4.16 -12.42
N LYS A 14 -6.95 5.28 -12.35
CA LYS A 14 -6.24 5.84 -13.49
C LYS A 14 -4.88 5.17 -13.67
N ILE A 15 -4.46 5.04 -14.93
CA ILE A 15 -3.18 4.44 -15.30
C ILE A 15 -2.11 5.54 -15.38
N TYR A 16 -0.98 5.30 -14.71
CA TYR A 16 0.20 6.14 -14.76
C TYR A 16 1.39 5.36 -15.29
N THR A 17 2.42 6.06 -15.76
CA THR A 17 3.68 5.44 -16.13
C THR A 17 4.65 5.46 -14.94
N THR A 18 5.65 4.58 -14.97
CA THR A 18 6.69 4.55 -13.93
C THR A 18 7.43 5.88 -13.79
N LEU A 19 7.61 6.63 -14.89
CA LEU A 19 8.26 7.94 -14.86
C LEU A 19 7.41 8.99 -14.13
N GLN A 20 6.10 8.93 -14.27
CA GLN A 20 5.18 9.88 -13.62
C GLN A 20 5.14 9.69 -12.11
N ILE A 21 5.32 8.46 -11.62
CA ILE A 21 5.09 8.10 -10.22
C ILE A 21 6.31 7.45 -9.57
N ASN A 22 7.50 7.91 -9.86
CA ASN A 22 8.77 7.35 -9.39
C ASN A 22 9.21 7.82 -8.00
N ARG A 23 8.31 8.41 -7.22
CA ARG A 23 8.57 8.89 -5.86
C ARG A 23 7.56 8.33 -4.88
N LYS A 24 7.92 8.37 -3.60
CA LYS A 24 7.02 7.95 -2.52
C LYS A 24 5.74 8.79 -2.53
N PRO A 25 4.58 8.15 -2.40
CA PRO A 25 3.32 8.87 -2.29
C PRO A 25 3.27 9.75 -1.04
N LYS A 26 2.70 10.93 -1.19
CA LYS A 26 2.24 11.73 -0.06
C LYS A 26 0.74 11.49 0.09
N ILE A 27 0.35 11.10 1.29
CA ILE A 27 -1.03 10.72 1.59
C ILE A 27 -1.61 11.77 2.51
N TYR A 28 -2.77 12.31 2.11
CA TYR A 28 -3.46 13.37 2.85
C TYR A 28 -4.82 12.85 3.32
N MET A 29 -5.09 13.05 4.59
CA MET A 29 -6.41 12.82 5.17
C MET A 29 -7.09 14.16 5.43
N SER A 30 -8.43 14.21 5.33
CA SER A 30 -9.19 15.37 5.69
C SER A 30 -9.07 15.68 7.19
N VAL A 31 -9.44 16.91 7.59
CA VAL A 31 -9.48 17.27 9.02
C VAL A 31 -10.41 16.34 9.80
N GLN A 32 -11.55 16.00 9.20
CA GLN A 32 -12.52 15.08 9.80
C GLN A 32 -11.96 13.67 9.99
N GLU A 33 -11.25 13.14 9.00
CA GLU A 33 -10.59 11.83 9.09
C GLU A 33 -9.51 11.82 10.17
N LYS A 34 -8.66 12.87 10.23
CA LYS A 34 -7.63 13.00 11.25
C LYS A 34 -8.24 13.04 12.65
N GLU A 35 -9.31 13.79 12.83
CA GLU A 35 -10.02 13.86 14.11
C GLU A 35 -10.63 12.52 14.49
N LYS A 36 -11.24 11.83 13.53
CA LYS A 36 -11.87 10.52 13.73
C LYS A 36 -10.87 9.47 14.22
N TYR A 37 -9.63 9.49 13.70
CA TYR A 37 -8.62 8.46 14.00
C TYR A 37 -7.50 8.93 14.95
N LYS A 38 -7.60 10.11 15.54
CA LYS A 38 -6.52 10.71 16.36
C LYS A 38 -6.07 9.85 17.54
N ASN A 39 -6.96 9.03 18.10
CA ASN A 39 -6.69 8.15 19.24
C ASN A 39 -6.42 6.70 18.82
N ASN A 40 -6.28 6.43 17.53
CA ASN A 40 -6.04 5.09 17.02
C ASN A 40 -4.63 4.96 16.47
N LEU A 41 -4.07 3.77 16.60
CA LEU A 41 -2.89 3.39 15.85
C LEU A 41 -3.33 2.92 14.45
N LEU A 42 -2.59 3.33 13.44
CA LEU A 42 -2.88 3.03 12.05
C LEU A 42 -1.77 2.22 11.41
N THR A 43 -2.16 1.34 10.50
CA THR A 43 -1.26 0.59 9.61
C THR A 43 -1.51 1.04 8.18
N LEU A 44 -0.44 1.38 7.47
CA LEU A 44 -0.45 1.69 6.05
C LEU A 44 0.25 0.59 5.28
N LEU A 45 -0.42 0.03 4.30
CA LEU A 45 0.15 -0.94 3.36
C LEU A 45 0.01 -0.42 1.94
N ILE A 46 1.06 -0.60 1.13
CA ILE A 46 0.98 -0.43 -0.31
C ILE A 46 1.37 -1.76 -0.94
N VAL A 47 0.46 -2.35 -1.69
CA VAL A 47 0.62 -3.68 -2.25
C VAL A 47 0.23 -3.74 -3.72
N ASP A 48 0.86 -4.64 -4.46
CA ASP A 48 0.54 -4.97 -5.84
C ASP A 48 -0.04 -6.40 -5.89
N PRO A 49 -1.35 -6.54 -6.16
CA PRO A 49 -1.98 -7.86 -6.29
C PRO A 49 -1.70 -8.54 -7.64
N ASP A 50 -1.05 -7.86 -8.58
CA ASP A 50 -0.89 -8.29 -9.98
C ASP A 50 0.54 -8.73 -10.33
N ALA A 51 1.44 -8.81 -9.36
CA ALA A 51 2.83 -9.19 -9.59
C ALA A 51 2.97 -10.70 -9.87
N HIS A 52 3.79 -11.13 -10.86
CA HIS A 52 4.47 -10.23 -11.80
C HIS A 52 3.59 -9.78 -12.97
N TYR A 53 2.59 -10.59 -13.33
CA TYR A 53 1.68 -10.34 -14.46
C TYR A 53 0.23 -10.39 -13.96
N PRO A 54 -0.60 -9.42 -14.35
CA PRO A 54 -2.03 -9.44 -13.97
C PRO A 54 -2.74 -10.73 -14.38
N SER A 55 -2.35 -11.31 -15.52
CA SER A 55 -2.92 -12.57 -16.03
C SER A 55 -2.45 -13.80 -15.25
N ASN A 56 -1.34 -13.72 -14.53
CA ASN A 56 -0.78 -14.79 -13.71
C ASN A 56 0.01 -14.20 -12.52
N PRO A 57 -0.67 -13.73 -11.46
CA PRO A 57 -0.03 -13.00 -10.36
C PRO A 57 0.63 -13.95 -9.35
N THR A 58 1.69 -14.64 -9.77
CA THR A 58 2.41 -15.62 -8.96
C THR A 58 3.06 -15.03 -7.71
N GLU A 59 3.35 -13.72 -7.68
CA GLU A 59 3.99 -13.02 -6.57
C GLU A 59 3.03 -12.19 -5.72
N LYS A 60 1.74 -12.41 -5.91
CA LYS A 60 0.66 -11.73 -5.17
C LYS A 60 0.75 -12.04 -3.66
N TYR A 61 0.71 -11.06 -2.79
CA TYR A 61 0.86 -9.62 -3.02
C TYR A 61 2.33 -9.24 -2.99
N MET A 62 2.75 -8.32 -3.87
CA MET A 62 4.06 -7.69 -3.74
C MET A 62 3.94 -6.52 -2.77
N LEU A 63 4.73 -6.52 -1.71
CA LEU A 63 4.71 -5.49 -0.69
C LEU A 63 5.61 -4.32 -1.10
N HIS A 64 5.02 -3.15 -1.31
CA HIS A 64 5.73 -1.94 -1.67
C HIS A 64 6.03 -1.01 -0.50
N ASN A 65 5.22 -1.07 0.55
CA ASN A 65 5.46 -0.31 1.77
C ASN A 65 4.66 -0.90 2.93
N MET A 66 5.24 -0.90 4.11
CA MET A 66 4.53 -1.25 5.34
C MET A 66 4.97 -0.30 6.46
N VAL A 67 3.99 0.42 7.00
CA VAL A 67 4.15 1.28 8.17
C VAL A 67 3.09 0.88 9.20
N ILE A 68 3.53 0.55 10.40
CA ILE A 68 2.65 0.16 11.50
C ILE A 68 2.76 1.15 12.66
N ASN A 69 1.85 1.07 13.59
CA ASN A 69 1.90 1.89 14.83
C ASN A 69 2.04 3.40 14.49
N ASN A 70 1.37 3.88 13.47
CA ASN A 70 1.38 5.23 12.91
C ASN A 70 2.67 5.60 12.14
N ASN A 71 3.85 5.26 12.65
CA ASN A 71 5.10 5.76 12.08
C ASN A 71 6.27 4.77 12.08
N GLU A 72 6.02 3.52 12.45
CA GLU A 72 7.07 2.50 12.46
C GLU A 72 7.20 1.84 11.09
N ILE A 73 8.27 2.16 10.36
CA ILE A 73 8.52 1.64 9.02
C ILE A 73 9.10 0.24 9.12
N ILE A 74 8.35 -0.75 8.68
CA ILE A 74 8.79 -2.15 8.62
C ILE A 74 9.42 -2.45 7.26
N TRP A 75 8.75 -2.02 6.18
CA TRP A 75 9.27 -2.09 4.82
C TRP A 75 9.22 -0.70 4.19
N ARG A 76 10.39 -0.21 3.79
CA ARG A 76 10.47 1.08 3.10
C ARG A 76 9.76 1.04 1.77
N TYR A 77 9.27 2.19 1.33
CA TYR A 77 8.61 2.31 0.05
C TYR A 77 9.54 1.90 -1.09
N LYS A 78 9.01 1.07 -1.98
CA LYS A 78 9.61 0.70 -3.25
C LYS A 78 8.67 1.11 -4.36
N SER A 79 9.16 1.91 -5.30
CA SER A 79 8.34 2.39 -6.42
C SER A 79 7.84 1.25 -7.30
N PRO A 80 6.67 1.44 -7.95
CA PRO A 80 6.22 0.52 -8.98
C PRO A 80 7.25 0.28 -10.07
N ASN A 81 7.46 -0.97 -10.41
CA ASN A 81 8.31 -1.38 -11.53
C ASN A 81 7.74 -2.64 -12.21
N PRO A 82 6.53 -2.55 -12.79
CA PRO A 82 5.93 -3.69 -13.47
C PRO A 82 6.79 -4.10 -14.66
N PRO A 83 6.84 -5.40 -15.00
CA PRO A 83 7.56 -5.85 -16.17
C PRO A 83 7.05 -5.18 -17.45
N GLN A 84 7.95 -4.92 -18.40
CA GLN A 84 7.57 -4.41 -19.69
C GLN A 84 6.59 -5.36 -20.37
N ASP A 85 5.57 -4.81 -21.02
CA ASP A 85 4.53 -5.57 -21.75
C ASP A 85 3.65 -6.47 -20.85
N SER A 86 3.73 -6.32 -19.52
CA SER A 86 2.84 -7.07 -18.61
C SER A 86 1.44 -6.47 -18.50
N GLY A 87 1.25 -5.27 -19.03
CA GLY A 87 0.03 -4.49 -18.83
C GLY A 87 0.05 -3.71 -17.51
N PRO A 88 -0.98 -2.88 -17.27
CA PRO A 88 -1.06 -2.12 -16.03
C PRO A 88 -1.29 -3.02 -14.81
N HIS A 89 -0.51 -2.77 -13.74
CA HIS A 89 -0.72 -3.38 -12.43
C HIS A 89 -1.49 -2.43 -11.53
N ARG A 90 -2.32 -2.99 -10.67
CA ARG A 90 -2.96 -2.23 -9.59
C ARG A 90 -1.96 -2.02 -8.46
N TYR A 91 -1.98 -0.83 -7.88
CA TYR A 91 -1.25 -0.51 -6.66
C TYR A 91 -2.27 -0.02 -5.64
N MET A 92 -2.41 -0.78 -4.58
CA MET A 92 -3.43 -0.56 -3.56
C MET A 92 -2.78 0.10 -2.34
N ILE A 93 -3.22 1.31 -2.02
CA ILE A 93 -2.86 1.99 -0.79
C ILE A 93 -3.97 1.70 0.21
N LEU A 94 -3.64 0.95 1.25
CA LEU A 94 -4.60 0.44 2.23
C LEU A 94 -4.30 1.02 3.60
N LEU A 95 -5.30 1.59 4.24
CA LEU A 95 -5.20 2.14 5.58
C LEU A 95 -6.08 1.34 6.53
N TYR A 96 -5.48 0.87 7.62
CA TYR A 96 -6.16 0.05 8.63
C TYR A 96 -6.05 0.68 10.01
N LYS A 97 -7.10 0.51 10.80
CA LYS A 97 -7.10 0.81 12.22
C LYS A 97 -6.65 -0.43 13.00
N GLN A 98 -5.73 -0.23 13.95
CA GLN A 98 -5.24 -1.27 14.85
C GLN A 98 -6.03 -1.28 16.17
N SER A 99 -6.27 -2.47 16.71
CA SER A 99 -6.83 -2.63 18.06
C SER A 99 -5.76 -2.48 19.14
N ASN A 100 -4.53 -2.89 18.83
CA ASN A 100 -3.39 -2.89 19.73
C ASN A 100 -2.10 -2.54 18.97
N PRO A 101 -1.03 -2.10 19.65
CA PRO A 101 0.28 -1.98 19.02
C PRO A 101 0.70 -3.32 18.42
N ILE A 102 1.34 -3.28 17.27
CA ILE A 102 1.88 -4.47 16.60
C ILE A 102 3.36 -4.61 16.94
N LYS A 103 3.74 -5.82 17.35
CA LYS A 103 5.11 -6.22 17.55
C LYS A 103 5.33 -7.55 16.82
N PHE A 104 6.33 -7.62 15.95
CA PHE A 104 6.64 -8.84 15.24
C PHE A 104 7.54 -9.75 16.07
N ASP A 105 7.19 -11.03 16.15
CA ASP A 105 8.05 -12.07 16.72
C ASP A 105 9.18 -12.43 15.76
N LYS A 106 8.86 -12.40 14.47
CA LYS A 106 9.80 -12.68 13.38
C LYS A 106 9.64 -11.63 12.29
N PRO A 107 10.74 -11.16 11.66
CA PRO A 107 10.64 -10.23 10.56
C PRO A 107 9.93 -10.87 9.36
N ILE A 108 9.24 -10.04 8.57
CA ILE A 108 8.70 -10.44 7.28
C ILE A 108 9.87 -10.65 6.34
N ALA A 109 10.04 -11.89 5.84
CA ALA A 109 11.25 -12.31 5.15
C ALA A 109 11.43 -11.71 3.75
N GLN A 110 10.33 -11.39 3.07
CA GLN A 110 10.37 -10.93 1.68
C GLN A 110 9.17 -10.09 1.31
N ARG A 111 9.32 -9.29 0.24
CA ARG A 111 8.24 -8.44 -0.28
C ARG A 111 7.22 -9.22 -1.11
N SER A 112 7.68 -10.23 -1.86
CA SER A 112 6.80 -11.05 -2.69
C SER A 112 6.01 -12.05 -1.86
N LYS A 113 4.85 -12.43 -2.37
CA LYS A 113 3.95 -13.43 -1.74
C LYS A 113 3.53 -13.04 -0.33
N PHE A 114 3.40 -11.73 -0.06
CA PHE A 114 2.87 -11.26 1.21
C PHE A 114 1.42 -11.70 1.37
N ASP A 115 1.13 -12.40 2.46
CA ASP A 115 -0.23 -12.88 2.75
C ASP A 115 -1.02 -11.79 3.46
N LEU A 116 -1.65 -10.92 2.68
CA LEU A 116 -2.42 -9.78 3.17
C LEU A 116 -3.56 -10.23 4.08
N GLU A 117 -4.34 -11.23 3.66
CA GLU A 117 -5.51 -11.68 4.39
C GLU A 117 -5.13 -12.23 5.77
N SER A 118 -4.10 -13.05 5.84
CA SER A 118 -3.59 -13.61 7.10
C SER A 118 -3.04 -12.52 8.02
N PHE A 119 -2.34 -11.53 7.46
CA PHE A 119 -1.82 -10.40 8.22
C PHE A 119 -2.94 -9.57 8.85
N VAL A 120 -3.94 -9.22 8.06
CA VAL A 120 -5.10 -8.46 8.52
C VAL A 120 -5.85 -9.22 9.62
N LYS A 121 -6.04 -10.51 9.45
CA LYS A 121 -6.71 -11.38 10.44
C LYS A 121 -5.90 -11.51 11.72
N LYS A 122 -4.60 -11.78 11.61
CA LYS A 122 -3.71 -11.98 12.75
C LYS A 122 -3.69 -10.77 13.69
N TYR A 123 -3.61 -9.58 13.12
CA TYR A 123 -3.53 -8.34 13.90
C TYR A 123 -4.87 -7.64 14.07
N LYS A 124 -5.97 -8.30 13.68
CA LYS A 124 -7.34 -7.80 13.82
C LYS A 124 -7.48 -6.37 13.25
N LEU A 125 -6.89 -6.17 12.08
CA LEU A 125 -6.92 -4.87 11.42
C LEU A 125 -8.27 -4.61 10.79
N LYS A 126 -8.74 -3.37 10.90
CA LYS A 126 -9.99 -2.93 10.27
C LYS A 126 -9.68 -1.89 9.21
N LYS A 127 -10.00 -2.20 7.96
CA LYS A 127 -9.78 -1.25 6.85
C LYS A 127 -10.67 -0.04 7.03
N VAL A 128 -10.07 1.14 6.98
CA VAL A 128 -10.78 2.42 7.14
C VAL A 128 -10.76 3.25 5.87
N ASP A 129 -9.80 2.98 4.97
CA ASP A 129 -9.73 3.66 3.68
C ASP A 129 -8.89 2.86 2.69
N GLU A 130 -9.10 3.11 1.40
CA GLU A 130 -8.25 2.58 0.34
C GLU A 130 -8.20 3.53 -0.85
N PHE A 131 -7.11 3.46 -1.59
CA PHE A 131 -6.91 4.19 -2.83
C PHE A 131 -6.19 3.27 -3.81
N ILE A 132 -6.75 3.09 -5.01
CA ILE A 132 -6.17 2.21 -6.02
C ILE A 132 -5.85 3.04 -7.26
N PHE A 133 -4.62 2.92 -7.73
CA PHE A 133 -4.20 3.44 -9.02
C PHE A 133 -3.52 2.32 -9.81
N LEU A 134 -3.31 2.53 -11.11
CA LEU A 134 -2.63 1.57 -11.96
C LEU A 134 -1.32 2.16 -12.47
N CYS A 135 -0.35 1.29 -12.70
CA CYS A 135 0.93 1.69 -13.27
C CYS A 135 1.37 0.69 -14.33
N ARG A 136 1.87 1.21 -15.44
CA ARG A 136 2.56 0.46 -16.49
C ARG A 136 3.95 1.02 -16.73
N LYS A 137 4.80 0.22 -17.28
CA LYS A 137 6.12 0.64 -17.70
C LYS A 137 6.09 1.52 -18.94
#